data_2f64372ee2f800f6a6c32f4edd737318
#
_entry.id   2f64372ee2f800f6a6c32f4edd737318
#
_cell.length_a   1.000
_cell.length_b   1.000
_cell.length_c   1.000
_cell.angle_alpha   90.00
_cell.angle_beta   90.00
_cell.angle_gamma   90.00
#
_symmetry.space_group_name_H-M   'P 1'
#
loop_
_entity.id
_entity.type
_entity.pdbx_description
1 polymer ?
#
loop_
_entity_poly.entity_id
_entity_poly.type
_entity_poly.pdbx_seq_one_letter_code
_entity_poly.pdbx_strand_id
1 'polypeptide(L)'
;MIKEKDIIADMHTHTTFSKHAFSSVKENINAARERKLKYIAITDHYFGNGDDIEKKNEVNRIQYLGLRINHMEPGITVIGSAEFNLGQEIYTPEKLKDLVWRPIGLHSWFVDRDNLTIDDVYNLFVEAHYNGHNAFHHIEREFHRLNHGLYSFEECMEGIKRIIDYAHDNDIWLEANESSIFENDGQSAERLCEWLKYAKEKGCKIFLGSDAHYCGEVGYFPNLIRVLNEIEYPKELILNCNRELLEKMFN
;
A
#
# COMPACT_ATOMS: atom_id res chain seq x y z
N MET A 1 21.00 -4.90 -9.60
CA MET A 1 20.02 -4.09 -10.37
C MET A 1 18.71 -4.86 -10.51
N ILE A 2 17.60 -4.20 -10.20
CA ILE A 2 16.23 -4.70 -10.33
C ILE A 2 15.78 -4.52 -11.79
N LYS A 3 15.12 -5.52 -12.35
CA LYS A 3 14.53 -5.50 -13.71
C LYS A 3 13.04 -5.82 -13.60
N GLU A 4 12.22 -5.39 -14.56
CA GLU A 4 10.78 -5.71 -14.59
C GLU A 4 10.49 -7.19 -14.36
N LYS A 5 11.24 -8.10 -14.99
CA LYS A 5 11.07 -9.56 -14.82
C LYS A 5 11.36 -10.09 -13.42
N ASP A 6 12.01 -9.29 -12.56
CA ASP A 6 12.29 -9.66 -11.18
C ASP A 6 11.11 -9.36 -10.26
N ILE A 7 10.19 -8.48 -10.72
CA ILE A 7 8.98 -8.10 -10.00
C ILE A 7 7.89 -9.09 -10.39
N ILE A 8 7.41 -9.86 -9.42
CA ILE A 8 6.41 -10.92 -9.62
C ILE A 8 5.10 -10.67 -8.89
N ALA A 9 4.95 -9.51 -8.27
CA ALA A 9 3.75 -9.11 -7.54
C ALA A 9 3.42 -7.63 -7.78
N ASP A 10 2.13 -7.29 -7.69
CA ASP A 10 1.65 -5.94 -7.45
C ASP A 10 0.80 -5.96 -6.18
N MET A 11 1.19 -5.19 -5.18
CA MET A 11 0.63 -5.30 -3.84
C MET A 11 -0.39 -4.21 -3.51
N HIS A 12 -0.69 -3.32 -4.49
CA HIS A 12 -1.67 -2.25 -4.33
C HIS A 12 -2.34 -1.93 -5.67
N THR A 13 -3.60 -2.38 -5.82
CA THR A 13 -4.41 -2.11 -7.02
C THR A 13 -5.87 -1.88 -6.66
N HIS A 14 -6.55 -1.02 -7.42
CA HIS A 14 -7.95 -0.67 -7.27
C HIS A 14 -8.80 -1.18 -8.43
N THR A 15 -10.07 -1.40 -8.13
CA THR A 15 -11.09 -1.76 -9.11
C THR A 15 -12.27 -0.79 -9.03
N THR A 16 -13.29 -1.01 -9.85
CA THR A 16 -14.53 -0.22 -9.83
C THR A 16 -15.21 -0.19 -8.46
N PHE A 17 -14.83 -1.05 -7.51
CA PHE A 17 -15.32 -0.99 -6.12
C PHE A 17 -14.77 0.20 -5.36
N SER A 18 -13.63 0.75 -5.75
CA SER A 18 -13.08 2.01 -5.21
C SER A 18 -13.84 3.25 -5.70
N LYS A 19 -14.86 3.09 -6.54
CA LYS A 19 -15.78 4.13 -7.09
C LYS A 19 -15.14 5.10 -8.08
N HIS A 20 -13.83 5.32 -8.05
CA HIS A 20 -13.09 6.20 -8.96
C HIS A 20 -12.03 5.48 -9.80
N ALA A 21 -11.92 4.15 -9.65
CA ALA A 21 -11.12 3.33 -10.54
C ALA A 21 -11.98 2.81 -11.73
N PHE A 22 -11.31 2.50 -12.84
CA PHE A 22 -11.96 2.28 -14.13
C PHE A 22 -12.00 0.81 -14.55
N SER A 23 -11.30 -0.08 -13.85
CA SER A 23 -11.16 -1.48 -14.24
C SER A 23 -11.80 -2.44 -13.24
N SER A 24 -12.33 -3.54 -13.77
CA SER A 24 -12.85 -4.64 -12.96
C SER A 24 -11.72 -5.52 -12.40
N VAL A 25 -12.02 -6.33 -11.38
CA VAL A 25 -11.10 -7.37 -10.86
C VAL A 25 -10.54 -8.25 -11.98
N LYS A 26 -11.38 -8.64 -12.95
CA LYS A 26 -10.95 -9.52 -14.04
C LYS A 26 -9.99 -8.84 -15.01
N GLU A 27 -10.18 -7.57 -15.31
CA GLU A 27 -9.27 -6.79 -16.15
C GLU A 27 -7.92 -6.62 -15.47
N ASN A 28 -7.89 -6.32 -14.17
CA ASN A 28 -6.64 -6.23 -13.40
C ASN A 28 -5.89 -7.57 -13.37
N ILE A 29 -6.59 -8.69 -13.15
CA ILE A 29 -5.99 -10.04 -13.19
C ILE A 29 -5.40 -10.33 -14.57
N ASN A 30 -6.10 -9.99 -15.65
CA ASN A 30 -5.59 -10.20 -16.99
C ASN A 30 -4.33 -9.35 -17.28
N ALA A 31 -4.34 -8.08 -16.88
CA ALA A 31 -3.17 -7.20 -17.00
C ALA A 31 -1.97 -7.73 -16.20
N ALA A 32 -2.20 -8.21 -14.98
CA ALA A 32 -1.16 -8.85 -14.18
C ALA A 32 -0.55 -10.07 -14.88
N ARG A 33 -1.36 -10.90 -15.53
CA ARG A 33 -0.89 -12.06 -16.32
C ARG A 33 -0.06 -11.64 -17.52
N GLU A 34 -0.50 -10.63 -18.26
CA GLU A 34 0.23 -10.11 -19.43
C GLU A 34 1.62 -9.64 -19.02
N ARG A 35 1.75 -9.03 -17.83
CA ARG A 35 3.04 -8.64 -17.23
C ARG A 35 3.77 -9.77 -16.52
N LYS A 36 3.23 -11.01 -16.58
CA LYS A 36 3.83 -12.22 -15.98
C LYS A 36 3.95 -12.18 -14.45
N LEU A 37 3.12 -11.37 -13.80
CA LEU A 37 3.00 -11.39 -12.35
C LEU A 37 2.48 -12.75 -11.87
N LYS A 38 2.82 -13.11 -10.65
CA LYS A 38 2.38 -14.31 -9.96
C LYS A 38 1.40 -14.00 -8.83
N TYR A 39 1.44 -12.77 -8.35
CA TYR A 39 0.59 -12.27 -7.27
C TYR A 39 0.01 -10.90 -7.65
N ILE A 40 -1.24 -10.68 -7.28
CA ILE A 40 -1.89 -9.39 -7.35
C ILE A 40 -2.75 -9.19 -6.10
N ALA A 41 -2.55 -8.09 -5.41
CA ALA A 41 -3.43 -7.68 -4.33
C ALA A 41 -4.53 -6.75 -4.86
N ILE A 42 -5.78 -7.08 -4.56
CA ILE A 42 -6.93 -6.23 -4.80
C ILE A 42 -7.21 -5.52 -3.48
N THR A 43 -6.90 -4.23 -3.44
CA THR A 43 -6.89 -3.39 -2.24
C THR A 43 -7.82 -2.19 -2.40
N ASP A 44 -9.02 -2.41 -2.92
CA ASP A 44 -10.01 -1.35 -3.03
C ASP A 44 -10.19 -0.62 -1.70
N HIS A 45 -10.44 0.69 -1.75
CA HIS A 45 -10.70 1.48 -0.55
C HIS A 45 -11.77 0.86 0.34
N TYR A 46 -11.46 0.81 1.64
CA TYR A 46 -12.42 0.42 2.67
C TYR A 46 -13.22 1.63 3.09
N PHE A 47 -14.47 1.72 2.68
CA PHE A 47 -15.29 2.90 2.98
C PHE A 47 -15.89 2.86 4.39
N GLY A 48 -16.25 1.71 4.93
CA GLY A 48 -16.65 1.50 6.35
C GLY A 48 -17.67 2.45 6.98
N ASN A 49 -18.18 3.43 6.22
CA ASN A 49 -19.01 4.53 6.70
C ASN A 49 -20.52 4.26 6.60
N GLY A 50 -20.89 3.13 6.01
CA GLY A 50 -22.28 2.72 5.84
C GLY A 50 -22.91 2.16 7.13
N ASP A 51 -24.16 1.71 7.02
CA ASP A 51 -24.80 0.96 8.09
C ASP A 51 -24.14 -0.42 8.29
N ASP A 52 -24.58 -1.15 9.30
CA ASP A 52 -24.00 -2.47 9.65
C ASP A 52 -24.10 -3.50 8.51
N ILE A 53 -25.08 -3.36 7.63
CA ILE A 53 -25.28 -4.24 6.48
C ILE A 53 -24.24 -3.91 5.41
N GLU A 54 -24.03 -2.65 5.11
CA GLU A 54 -23.03 -2.20 4.12
C GLU A 54 -21.61 -2.57 4.55
N LYS A 55 -21.24 -2.30 5.81
CA LYS A 55 -19.96 -2.69 6.40
C LYS A 55 -19.73 -4.20 6.31
N LYS A 56 -20.75 -4.99 6.64
CA LYS A 56 -20.70 -6.45 6.55
C LYS A 56 -20.52 -6.94 5.11
N ASN A 57 -21.20 -6.32 4.16
CA ASN A 57 -21.08 -6.67 2.75
C ASN A 57 -19.67 -6.36 2.22
N GLU A 58 -19.07 -5.27 2.65
CA GLU A 58 -17.72 -4.91 2.28
C GLU A 58 -16.69 -5.92 2.80
N VAL A 59 -16.77 -6.31 4.07
CA VAL A 59 -15.90 -7.37 4.64
C VAL A 59 -16.12 -8.69 3.90
N ASN A 60 -17.36 -9.07 3.59
CA ASN A 60 -17.64 -10.30 2.85
C ASN A 60 -17.04 -10.25 1.43
N ARG A 61 -17.07 -9.10 0.76
CA ARG A 61 -16.45 -8.90 -0.56
C ARG A 61 -14.94 -9.15 -0.50
N ILE A 62 -14.26 -8.56 0.46
CA ILE A 62 -12.80 -8.71 0.66
C ILE A 62 -12.46 -10.20 0.87
N GLN A 63 -13.17 -10.88 1.77
CA GLN A 63 -12.97 -12.30 2.04
C GLN A 63 -13.28 -13.17 0.80
N TYR A 64 -14.30 -12.81 0.02
CA TYR A 64 -14.65 -13.52 -1.20
C TYR A 64 -13.53 -13.50 -2.23
N LEU A 65 -12.87 -12.34 -2.40
CA LEU A 65 -11.73 -12.19 -3.31
C LEU A 65 -10.60 -13.16 -2.94
N GLY A 66 -10.18 -13.16 -1.68
CA GLY A 66 -9.07 -14.00 -1.23
C GLY A 66 -9.37 -15.50 -1.22
N LEU A 67 -10.61 -15.89 -0.85
CA LEU A 67 -10.96 -17.30 -0.65
C LEU A 67 -11.49 -18.00 -1.91
N ARG A 68 -12.19 -17.26 -2.80
CA ARG A 68 -12.87 -17.88 -3.94
C ARG A 68 -12.24 -17.56 -5.28
N ILE A 69 -11.94 -16.28 -5.54
CA ILE A 69 -11.39 -15.89 -6.83
C ILE A 69 -9.98 -16.45 -6.99
N ASN A 70 -9.19 -16.46 -5.92
CA ASN A 70 -7.85 -17.05 -5.94
C ASN A 70 -7.85 -18.50 -6.46
N HIS A 71 -8.81 -19.31 -6.04
CA HIS A 71 -8.92 -20.71 -6.50
C HIS A 71 -9.46 -20.87 -7.93
N MET A 72 -10.07 -19.82 -8.49
CA MET A 72 -10.64 -19.85 -9.84
C MET A 72 -9.71 -19.28 -10.91
N GLU A 73 -8.59 -18.68 -10.51
CA GLU A 73 -7.67 -17.99 -11.41
C GLU A 73 -6.31 -18.70 -11.47
N PRO A 74 -6.18 -19.76 -12.30
CA PRO A 74 -4.95 -20.55 -12.33
C PRO A 74 -3.73 -19.75 -12.78
N GLY A 75 -2.60 -19.99 -12.14
CA GLY A 75 -1.30 -19.41 -12.48
C GLY A 75 -1.04 -18.01 -11.94
N ILE A 76 -1.98 -17.44 -11.17
CA ILE A 76 -1.82 -16.20 -10.42
C ILE A 76 -2.54 -16.31 -9.08
N THR A 77 -1.91 -15.86 -8.02
CA THR A 77 -2.51 -15.76 -6.69
C THR A 77 -3.15 -14.39 -6.52
N VAL A 78 -4.46 -14.35 -6.28
CA VAL A 78 -5.21 -13.13 -6.01
C VAL A 78 -5.32 -12.94 -4.51
N ILE A 79 -4.71 -11.89 -3.98
CA ILE A 79 -4.74 -11.51 -2.58
C ILE A 79 -5.91 -10.57 -2.37
N GLY A 80 -6.96 -11.05 -1.70
CA GLY A 80 -8.09 -10.21 -1.31
C GLY A 80 -7.75 -9.39 -0.07
N SER A 81 -7.83 -8.08 -0.18
CA SER A 81 -7.59 -7.15 0.91
C SER A 81 -8.40 -5.87 0.70
N ALA A 82 -8.07 -4.84 1.45
CA ALA A 82 -8.56 -3.48 1.24
C ALA A 82 -7.47 -2.50 1.63
N GLU A 83 -7.49 -1.32 1.04
CA GLU A 83 -6.77 -0.18 1.53
C GLU A 83 -7.56 0.44 2.67
N PHE A 84 -7.09 0.20 3.90
CA PHE A 84 -7.69 0.74 5.12
C PHE A 84 -7.23 2.18 5.36
N ASN A 85 -8.01 2.93 6.14
CA ASN A 85 -7.75 4.34 6.37
C ASN A 85 -7.42 4.61 7.83
N LEU A 86 -6.35 5.37 8.07
CA LEU A 86 -6.00 5.86 9.40
C LEU A 86 -7.14 6.69 10.00
N GLY A 87 -7.41 6.52 11.28
CA GLY A 87 -8.48 7.21 11.98
C GLY A 87 -9.90 6.70 11.68
N GLN A 88 -10.04 5.69 10.81
CA GLN A 88 -11.33 5.07 10.51
C GLN A 88 -11.59 3.88 11.45
N GLU A 89 -12.79 3.80 11.99
CA GLU A 89 -13.21 2.61 12.74
C GLU A 89 -13.41 1.42 11.79
N ILE A 90 -12.69 0.34 12.05
CA ILE A 90 -12.82 -0.89 11.27
C ILE A 90 -13.92 -1.77 11.87
N TYR A 91 -14.97 -1.99 11.09
CA TYR A 91 -16.04 -2.89 11.49
C TYR A 91 -15.58 -4.35 11.55
N THR A 92 -15.76 -5.01 12.67
CA THR A 92 -15.38 -6.41 12.92
C THR A 92 -13.89 -6.74 12.74
N PRO A 93 -12.99 -6.22 13.63
CA PRO A 93 -11.56 -6.55 13.61
C PRO A 93 -11.28 -8.06 13.60
N GLU A 94 -12.11 -8.88 14.30
CA GLU A 94 -11.96 -10.34 14.34
C GLU A 94 -12.06 -11.01 12.96
N LYS A 95 -12.88 -10.46 12.04
CA LYS A 95 -12.98 -10.99 10.68
C LYS A 95 -11.84 -10.54 9.79
N LEU A 96 -11.33 -9.34 10.01
CA LEU A 96 -10.22 -8.78 9.23
C LEU A 96 -8.87 -9.33 9.68
N LYS A 97 -8.74 -9.79 10.93
CA LYS A 97 -7.49 -10.42 11.40
C LYS A 97 -7.10 -11.69 10.62
N ASP A 98 -8.07 -12.33 9.97
CA ASP A 98 -7.81 -13.50 9.12
C ASP A 98 -7.24 -13.12 7.74
N LEU A 99 -7.22 -11.84 7.39
CA LEU A 99 -6.53 -11.37 6.20
C LEU A 99 -5.02 -11.37 6.44
N VAL A 100 -4.28 -11.98 5.52
CA VAL A 100 -2.82 -11.99 5.58
C VAL A 100 -2.23 -10.61 5.28
N TRP A 101 -2.86 -9.87 4.37
CA TRP A 101 -2.44 -8.53 3.93
C TRP A 101 -3.42 -7.48 4.42
N ARG A 102 -2.95 -6.53 5.22
CA ARG A 102 -3.77 -5.49 5.87
C ARG A 102 -3.09 -4.14 5.80
N PRO A 103 -2.96 -3.58 4.59
CA PRO A 103 -2.33 -2.27 4.40
C PRO A 103 -3.25 -1.15 4.88
N ILE A 104 -2.65 -0.07 5.37
CA ILE A 104 -3.35 1.12 5.85
C ILE A 104 -2.60 2.38 5.43
N GLY A 105 -3.33 3.40 5.04
CA GLY A 105 -2.79 4.68 4.62
C GLY A 105 -3.58 5.88 5.15
N LEU A 106 -3.01 7.06 5.00
CA LEU A 106 -3.67 8.32 5.32
C LEU A 106 -4.41 8.86 4.10
N HIS A 107 -5.73 9.06 4.25
CA HIS A 107 -6.56 9.64 3.21
C HIS A 107 -7.38 10.81 3.75
N SER A 108 -7.35 11.93 3.07
CA SER A 108 -8.05 13.15 3.44
C SER A 108 -9.58 13.02 3.55
N TRP A 109 -10.15 11.94 3.03
CA TRP A 109 -11.60 11.70 3.07
C TRP A 109 -12.09 11.19 4.41
N PHE A 110 -11.19 10.68 5.26
CA PHE A 110 -11.52 10.02 6.52
C PHE A 110 -11.01 10.76 7.74
N VAL A 111 -10.05 11.67 7.56
CA VAL A 111 -9.48 12.48 8.62
C VAL A 111 -9.43 13.94 8.19
N ASP A 112 -9.66 14.83 9.14
CA ASP A 112 -9.47 16.26 8.96
C ASP A 112 -7.98 16.59 9.07
N ARG A 113 -7.26 16.40 7.96
CA ARG A 113 -5.81 16.63 7.88
C ARG A 113 -5.38 18.05 8.22
N ASP A 114 -6.27 19.03 8.03
CA ASP A 114 -5.96 20.42 8.35
C ASP A 114 -5.75 20.62 9.87
N ASN A 115 -6.36 19.75 10.68
CA ASN A 115 -6.22 19.75 12.13
C ASN A 115 -5.27 18.65 12.66
N LEU A 116 -4.63 17.86 11.78
CA LEU A 116 -3.66 16.84 12.19
C LEU A 116 -2.24 17.41 12.25
N THR A 117 -1.53 17.08 13.32
CA THR A 117 -0.10 17.27 13.44
C THR A 117 0.68 16.04 12.95
N ILE A 118 1.98 16.21 12.74
CA ILE A 118 2.90 15.10 12.44
C ILE A 118 2.86 14.04 13.56
N ASP A 119 2.75 14.47 14.82
CA ASP A 119 2.64 13.55 15.96
C ASP A 119 1.33 12.77 15.95
N ASP A 120 0.22 13.40 15.56
CA ASP A 120 -1.06 12.70 15.42
C ASP A 120 -0.98 11.61 14.35
N VAL A 121 -0.40 11.91 13.18
CA VAL A 121 -0.22 10.91 12.11
C VAL A 121 0.68 9.76 12.56
N TYR A 122 1.79 10.06 13.22
CA TYR A 122 2.65 9.02 13.79
C TYR A 122 1.88 8.11 14.77
N ASN A 123 1.11 8.69 15.68
CA ASN A 123 0.32 7.94 16.66
C ASN A 123 -0.76 7.08 15.97
N LEU A 124 -1.40 7.57 14.91
CA LEU A 124 -2.36 6.80 14.13
C LEU A 124 -1.72 5.57 13.46
N PHE A 125 -0.50 5.67 12.93
CA PHE A 125 0.22 4.50 12.40
C PHE A 125 0.59 3.49 13.50
N VAL A 126 1.02 3.98 14.67
CA VAL A 126 1.29 3.13 15.83
C VAL A 126 0.03 2.39 16.28
N GLU A 127 -1.09 3.10 16.41
CA GLU A 127 -2.39 2.51 16.76
C GLU A 127 -2.85 1.47 15.72
N ALA A 128 -2.68 1.77 14.42
CA ALA A 128 -3.01 0.84 13.35
C ALA A 128 -2.23 -0.48 13.45
N HIS A 129 -0.94 -0.43 13.78
CA HIS A 129 -0.15 -1.63 14.03
C HIS A 129 -0.71 -2.44 15.22
N TYR A 130 -1.04 -1.81 16.36
CA TYR A 130 -1.65 -2.51 17.49
C TYR A 130 -3.02 -3.12 17.15
N ASN A 131 -3.75 -2.53 16.20
CA ASN A 131 -4.98 -3.08 15.62
C ASN A 131 -4.74 -4.17 14.57
N GLY A 132 -3.47 -4.55 14.32
CA GLY A 132 -3.07 -5.68 13.51
C GLY A 132 -2.78 -5.37 12.05
N HIS A 133 -2.69 -4.11 11.63
CA HIS A 133 -2.19 -3.75 10.31
C HIS A 133 -0.70 -4.08 10.19
N ASN A 134 -0.28 -4.61 9.04
CA ASN A 134 1.07 -5.12 8.81
C ASN A 134 1.80 -4.47 7.63
N ALA A 135 1.18 -3.49 7.00
CA ALA A 135 1.75 -2.71 5.91
C ALA A 135 1.24 -1.27 5.95
N PHE A 136 2.11 -0.32 5.66
CA PHE A 136 1.80 1.10 5.60
C PHE A 136 1.90 1.58 4.15
N HIS A 137 0.79 2.10 3.62
CA HIS A 137 0.68 2.68 2.28
C HIS A 137 1.22 4.11 2.25
N HIS A 138 1.85 4.49 1.14
CA HIS A 138 2.27 5.84 0.72
C HIS A 138 2.46 6.84 1.88
N ILE A 139 3.33 6.49 2.83
CA ILE A 139 3.55 7.24 4.08
C ILE A 139 3.94 8.71 3.88
N GLU A 140 4.41 9.09 2.68
CA GLU A 140 4.83 10.44 2.34
C GLU A 140 3.73 11.33 1.78
N ARG A 141 2.64 10.74 1.27
CA ARG A 141 1.73 11.42 0.34
C ARG A 141 1.00 12.62 0.94
N GLU A 142 0.47 12.53 2.13
CA GLU A 142 -0.37 13.57 2.72
C GLU A 142 0.37 14.55 3.64
N PHE A 143 1.66 14.33 3.94
CA PHE A 143 2.40 15.13 4.92
C PHE A 143 2.46 16.62 4.59
N HIS A 144 2.61 16.98 3.30
CA HIS A 144 2.66 18.38 2.86
C HIS A 144 1.33 19.14 3.04
N ARG A 145 0.25 18.43 3.36
CA ARG A 145 -1.08 19.00 3.55
C ARG A 145 -1.51 19.05 5.02
N LEU A 146 -0.71 18.46 5.91
CA LEU A 146 -1.01 18.49 7.35
C LEU A 146 -0.94 19.92 7.89
N ASN A 147 -1.78 20.22 8.88
CA ASN A 147 -1.81 21.52 9.54
C ASN A 147 -1.85 22.69 8.54
N HIS A 148 -2.81 22.63 7.60
CA HIS A 148 -2.97 23.63 6.54
C HIS A 148 -1.74 23.81 5.62
N GLY A 149 -0.86 22.80 5.53
CA GLY A 149 0.38 22.87 4.75
C GLY A 149 1.46 23.77 5.37
N LEU A 150 1.44 23.94 6.68
CA LEU A 150 2.38 24.82 7.40
C LEU A 150 3.73 24.16 7.71
N TYR A 151 3.85 22.84 7.53
CA TYR A 151 5.11 22.13 7.76
C TYR A 151 6.06 22.30 6.58
N SER A 152 7.34 22.55 6.88
CA SER A 152 8.42 22.51 5.90
C SER A 152 8.67 21.09 5.38
N PHE A 153 9.41 21.00 4.27
CA PHE A 153 9.84 19.70 3.74
C PHE A 153 10.61 18.89 4.79
N GLU A 154 11.53 19.54 5.48
CA GLU A 154 12.37 18.93 6.51
C GLU A 154 11.54 18.41 7.70
N GLU A 155 10.55 19.17 8.18
CA GLU A 155 9.65 18.72 9.25
C GLU A 155 8.82 17.52 8.80
N CYS A 156 8.29 17.53 7.57
CA CYS A 156 7.60 16.37 6.99
C CYS A 156 8.53 15.15 6.94
N MET A 157 9.77 15.31 6.49
CA MET A 157 10.74 14.22 6.42
C MET A 157 11.12 13.65 7.78
N GLU A 158 11.25 14.49 8.83
CA GLU A 158 11.47 14.00 10.18
C GLU A 158 10.28 13.15 10.70
N GLY A 159 9.06 13.57 10.39
CA GLY A 159 7.87 12.77 10.69
C GLY A 159 7.85 11.42 9.98
N ILE A 160 8.17 11.41 8.69
CA ILE A 160 8.26 10.20 7.87
C ILE A 160 9.33 9.25 8.40
N LYS A 161 10.53 9.75 8.75
CA LYS A 161 11.61 8.95 9.33
C LYS A 161 11.20 8.26 10.62
N ARG A 162 10.44 8.93 11.48
CA ARG A 162 9.91 8.32 12.72
C ARG A 162 8.98 7.13 12.42
N ILE A 163 8.14 7.25 11.38
CA ILE A 163 7.29 6.13 10.93
C ILE A 163 8.14 4.99 10.39
N ILE A 164 9.19 5.29 9.64
CA ILE A 164 10.13 4.29 9.10
C ILE A 164 10.86 3.56 10.23
N ASP A 165 11.38 4.28 11.23
CA ASP A 165 12.03 3.69 12.41
C ASP A 165 11.07 2.76 13.15
N TYR A 166 9.84 3.20 13.38
CA TYR A 166 8.80 2.39 13.99
C TYR A 166 8.49 1.13 13.18
N ALA A 167 8.34 1.27 11.87
CA ALA A 167 8.04 0.16 10.98
C ALA A 167 9.19 -0.86 10.94
N HIS A 168 10.45 -0.38 10.92
CA HIS A 168 11.64 -1.24 11.01
C HIS A 168 11.66 -2.05 12.30
N ASP A 169 11.49 -1.38 13.45
CA ASP A 169 11.56 -2.02 14.77
C ASP A 169 10.43 -3.03 15.02
N ASN A 170 9.31 -2.90 14.29
CA ASN A 170 8.12 -3.75 14.44
C ASN A 170 7.86 -4.68 13.23
N ASP A 171 8.81 -4.82 12.31
CA ASP A 171 8.73 -5.70 11.14
C ASP A 171 7.54 -5.40 10.20
N ILE A 172 7.17 -4.13 10.06
CA ILE A 172 6.06 -3.65 9.23
C ILE A 172 6.57 -3.34 7.81
N TRP A 173 5.79 -3.69 6.80
CA TRP A 173 6.07 -3.40 5.41
C TRP A 173 5.77 -1.94 5.06
N LEU A 174 6.69 -1.27 4.35
CA LEU A 174 6.50 0.09 3.84
C LEU A 174 6.27 0.08 2.33
N GLU A 175 5.28 0.81 1.87
CA GLU A 175 5.00 0.92 0.44
C GLU A 175 5.91 1.90 -0.26
N ALA A 176 6.59 1.44 -1.31
CA ALA A 176 7.08 2.29 -2.38
C ALA A 176 5.98 2.36 -3.45
N ASN A 177 5.35 3.51 -3.60
CA ASN A 177 4.17 3.70 -4.44
C ASN A 177 4.54 4.38 -5.76
N GLU A 178 4.22 3.72 -6.89
CA GLU A 178 4.54 4.26 -8.22
C GLU A 178 3.75 5.53 -8.52
N SER A 179 2.48 5.61 -8.07
CA SER A 179 1.65 6.78 -8.38
C SER A 179 2.07 8.03 -7.61
N SER A 180 2.77 7.90 -6.48
CA SER A 180 3.33 9.05 -5.75
C SER A 180 4.30 9.89 -6.58
N ILE A 181 4.91 9.31 -7.62
CA ILE A 181 5.83 10.03 -8.52
C ILE A 181 5.08 10.98 -9.46
N PHE A 182 3.79 10.73 -9.70
CA PHE A 182 2.95 11.52 -10.60
C PHE A 182 2.11 12.58 -9.88
N GLU A 183 2.16 12.65 -8.55
CA GLU A 183 1.41 13.69 -7.83
C GLU A 183 1.90 15.10 -8.18
N ASN A 184 0.92 16.02 -8.37
CA ASN A 184 1.18 17.37 -8.86
C ASN A 184 1.76 18.34 -7.80
N ASP A 185 2.07 17.89 -6.60
CA ASP A 185 2.66 18.74 -5.56
C ASP A 185 4.15 19.03 -5.74
N GLY A 186 4.78 18.34 -6.70
CA GLY A 186 6.22 18.45 -7.00
C GLY A 186 7.16 17.90 -5.95
N GLN A 187 6.65 17.58 -4.75
CA GLN A 187 7.45 17.14 -3.61
C GLN A 187 7.23 15.67 -3.24
N SER A 188 6.14 15.03 -3.67
CA SER A 188 5.91 13.62 -3.34
C SER A 188 7.00 12.71 -3.89
N ALA A 189 7.43 12.93 -5.13
CA ALA A 189 8.53 12.17 -5.72
C ALA A 189 9.86 12.41 -4.97
N GLU A 190 10.12 13.64 -4.54
CA GLU A 190 11.33 13.98 -3.78
C GLU A 190 11.28 13.33 -2.39
N ARG A 191 10.17 13.43 -1.66
CA ARG A 191 9.98 12.74 -0.38
C ARG A 191 10.14 11.23 -0.52
N LEU A 192 9.54 10.63 -1.57
CA LEU A 192 9.68 9.20 -1.85
C LEU A 192 11.16 8.80 -2.02
N CYS A 193 11.91 9.54 -2.81
CA CYS A 193 13.34 9.27 -3.02
C CYS A 193 14.14 9.40 -1.72
N GLU A 194 13.87 10.43 -0.93
CA GLU A 194 14.59 10.68 0.33
C GLU A 194 14.27 9.63 1.39
N TRP A 195 12.99 9.28 1.59
CA TRP A 195 12.66 8.26 2.57
C TRP A 195 13.13 6.85 2.15
N LEU A 196 13.15 6.52 0.84
CA LEU A 196 13.70 5.25 0.35
C LEU A 196 15.20 5.12 0.65
N LYS A 197 15.99 6.22 0.53
CA LYS A 197 17.39 6.23 0.94
C LYS A 197 17.53 5.92 2.44
N TYR A 198 16.76 6.60 3.27
CA TYR A 198 16.75 6.38 4.72
C TYR A 198 16.32 4.95 5.09
N ALA A 199 15.24 4.45 4.48
CA ALA A 199 14.76 3.08 4.69
C ALA A 199 15.81 2.03 4.27
N LYS A 200 16.56 2.27 3.17
CA LYS A 200 17.69 1.43 2.77
C LYS A 200 18.78 1.40 3.83
N GLU A 201 19.18 2.57 4.35
CA GLU A 201 20.23 2.67 5.40
C GLU A 201 19.83 1.91 6.67
N LYS A 202 18.54 1.89 7.01
CA LYS A 202 17.99 1.14 8.14
C LYS A 202 17.80 -0.36 7.84
N GLY A 203 17.80 -0.78 6.58
CA GLY A 203 17.50 -2.15 6.19
C GLY A 203 16.02 -2.50 6.26
N CYS A 204 15.14 -1.53 6.04
CA CYS A 204 13.69 -1.71 6.08
C CYS A 204 13.20 -2.63 4.95
N LYS A 205 12.13 -3.35 5.23
CA LYS A 205 11.40 -4.12 4.23
C LYS A 205 10.41 -3.22 3.51
N ILE A 206 10.39 -3.30 2.18
CA ILE A 206 9.43 -2.55 1.36
C ILE A 206 8.64 -3.47 0.43
N PHE A 207 7.52 -2.98 -0.02
CA PHE A 207 6.79 -3.56 -1.15
C PHE A 207 6.47 -2.47 -2.18
N LEU A 208 6.21 -2.92 -3.41
CA LEU A 208 5.85 -2.04 -4.52
C LEU A 208 4.34 -2.10 -4.73
N GLY A 209 3.71 -0.95 -4.78
CA GLY A 209 2.33 -0.76 -5.18
C GLY A 209 2.24 0.11 -6.43
N SER A 210 1.51 -0.34 -7.45
CA SER A 210 1.22 0.53 -8.59
C SER A 210 0.18 1.59 -8.23
N ASP A 211 -0.70 1.26 -7.28
CA ASP A 211 -1.88 2.05 -6.95
C ASP A 211 -2.77 2.25 -8.19
N ALA A 212 -2.80 1.19 -9.02
CA ALA A 212 -3.46 1.19 -10.31
C ALA A 212 -4.97 1.44 -10.19
N HIS A 213 -5.44 2.50 -10.82
CA HIS A 213 -6.86 2.80 -10.97
C HIS A 213 -7.38 2.42 -12.37
N TYR A 214 -6.47 2.03 -13.26
CA TYR A 214 -6.73 1.50 -14.59
C TYR A 214 -5.86 0.27 -14.83
N CYS A 215 -6.39 -0.78 -15.44
CA CYS A 215 -5.69 -2.06 -15.62
C CYS A 215 -4.35 -1.95 -16.36
N GLY A 216 -4.16 -0.93 -17.21
CA GLY A 216 -2.89 -0.68 -17.90
C GLY A 216 -1.73 -0.30 -16.96
N GLU A 217 -2.02 0.13 -15.74
CA GLU A 217 -1.04 0.51 -14.73
C GLU A 217 -0.61 -0.67 -13.85
N VAL A 218 -1.41 -1.74 -13.79
CA VAL A 218 -1.13 -2.92 -12.97
C VAL A 218 0.24 -3.51 -13.27
N GLY A 219 1.11 -3.58 -12.27
CA GLY A 219 2.46 -4.13 -12.41
C GLY A 219 3.43 -3.27 -13.23
N TYR A 220 3.12 -1.99 -13.44
CA TYR A 220 3.96 -1.06 -14.19
C TYR A 220 4.72 -0.13 -13.23
N PHE A 221 6.02 -0.36 -13.06
CA PHE A 221 6.88 0.30 -12.07
C PHE A 221 8.13 0.98 -12.68
N PRO A 222 8.03 1.75 -13.77
CA PRO A 222 9.23 2.27 -14.45
C PRO A 222 10.02 3.26 -13.58
N ASN A 223 9.34 4.10 -12.82
CA ASN A 223 9.98 5.11 -11.99
C ASN A 223 10.57 4.51 -10.71
N LEU A 224 9.84 3.62 -10.03
CA LEU A 224 10.36 2.91 -8.86
C LEU A 224 11.57 2.06 -9.21
N ILE A 225 11.55 1.32 -10.33
CA ILE A 225 12.71 0.54 -10.78
C ILE A 225 13.92 1.45 -10.99
N ARG A 226 13.73 2.62 -11.59
CA ARG A 226 14.81 3.59 -11.79
C ARG A 226 15.35 4.08 -10.45
N VAL A 227 14.50 4.59 -9.55
CA VAL A 227 14.89 5.12 -8.24
C VAL A 227 15.58 4.05 -7.40
N LEU A 228 14.99 2.86 -7.28
CA LEU A 228 15.56 1.77 -6.48
C LEU A 228 16.91 1.30 -7.01
N ASN A 229 17.14 1.34 -8.33
CA ASN A 229 18.43 1.04 -8.92
C ASN A 229 19.45 2.15 -8.69
N GLU A 230 19.05 3.42 -8.80
CA GLU A 230 19.90 4.58 -8.54
C GLU A 230 20.44 4.60 -7.09
N ILE A 231 19.59 4.22 -6.13
CA ILE A 231 19.97 4.12 -4.73
C ILE A 231 20.51 2.74 -4.34
N GLU A 232 20.56 1.78 -5.26
CA GLU A 232 21.00 0.39 -5.00
C GLU A 232 20.27 -0.27 -3.85
N TYR A 233 18.91 -0.20 -3.85
CA TYR A 233 18.10 -0.82 -2.80
C TYR A 233 18.25 -2.35 -2.82
N PRO A 234 18.49 -3.02 -1.67
CA PRO A 234 18.67 -4.46 -1.62
C PRO A 234 17.41 -5.21 -2.10
N LYS A 235 17.55 -6.03 -3.14
CA LYS A 235 16.44 -6.75 -3.76
C LYS A 235 15.73 -7.71 -2.81
N GLU A 236 16.46 -8.30 -1.88
CA GLU A 236 15.96 -9.21 -0.86
C GLU A 236 15.02 -8.55 0.16
N LEU A 237 15.09 -7.23 0.29
CA LEU A 237 14.20 -6.44 1.14
C LEU A 237 12.92 -5.98 0.42
N ILE A 238 12.77 -6.32 -0.87
CA ILE A 238 11.59 -5.96 -1.68
C ILE A 238 10.70 -7.19 -1.81
N LEU A 239 9.52 -7.14 -1.20
CA LEU A 239 8.54 -8.25 -1.20
C LEU A 239 8.25 -8.75 -2.62
N ASN A 240 7.98 -7.83 -3.56
CA ASN A 240 7.60 -8.13 -4.94
C ASN A 240 8.67 -8.88 -5.74
N CYS A 241 9.91 -8.87 -5.25
CA CYS A 241 11.05 -9.57 -5.85
C CYS A 241 11.40 -10.89 -5.15
N ASN A 242 10.74 -11.20 -4.03
CA ASN A 242 11.07 -12.34 -3.18
C ASN A 242 9.99 -13.44 -3.25
N ARG A 243 10.18 -14.39 -4.18
CA ARG A 243 9.23 -15.48 -4.40
C ARG A 243 9.00 -16.32 -3.14
N GLU A 244 10.07 -16.70 -2.44
CA GLU A 244 9.98 -17.57 -1.27
C GLU A 244 9.14 -16.91 -0.17
N LEU A 245 9.32 -15.61 0.03
CA LEU A 245 8.58 -14.86 1.03
C LEU A 245 7.10 -14.71 0.63
N LEU A 246 6.82 -14.42 -0.64
CA LEU A 246 5.44 -14.36 -1.15
C LEU A 246 4.74 -15.71 -1.02
N GLU A 247 5.41 -16.82 -1.35
CA GLU A 247 4.87 -18.18 -1.18
C GLU A 247 4.57 -18.47 0.29
N LYS A 248 5.47 -18.10 1.20
CA LYS A 248 5.28 -18.29 2.64
C LYS A 248 4.12 -17.46 3.20
N MET A 249 3.89 -16.25 2.66
CA MET A 249 2.84 -15.36 3.16
C MET A 249 1.45 -15.68 2.59
N PHE A 250 1.36 -16.11 1.32
CA PHE A 250 0.09 -16.13 0.58
C PHE A 250 -0.31 -17.50 0.00
N ASN A 251 0.47 -18.55 0.18
CA ASN A 251 0.13 -19.93 -0.17
C ASN A 251 0.07 -20.78 1.09
#